data_fc2ec861b8ba1fc2c36e78b030cd05e5
#
_entry.id   fc2ec861b8ba1fc2c36e78b030cd05e5
#
_cell.length_a   1.000
_cell.length_b   1.000
_cell.length_c   1.000
_cell.angle_alpha   90.00
_cell.angle_beta   90.00
_cell.angle_gamma   90.00
#
_symmetry.space_group_name_H-M   'P 1'
#
loop_
_entity.id
_entity.type
_entity.pdbx_description
1 polymer ?
#
loop_
_entity_poly.entity_id
_entity_poly.type
_entity_poly.pdbx_seq_one_letter_code
_entity_poly.pdbx_strand_id
1 'polypeptide(L)'
;MKLSEANQLLEREYLPMESGWLRHEDGRAHVAARTHMMGVKGKMIEWWFGFVHTTDHYKWWHPRDHVFSDWIGERGTGKYVGGTHIAHEYFAGGPTLFKLKINFRDPGDILDKSKFEKAKISAAIYARTGPQDRDLWVGHTLHLVRDTPEGCVMRSRFWLGELDPKPADLTREKMMAAVPDERVMGLHQHASEEMSILGGFLPTLYRIHNPEK
;
A
#
# COMPACT_ATOMS: atom_id res chain seq x y z
N MET A 1 -9.20 -11.15 -5.09
CA MET A 1 -8.54 -11.32 -6.42
C MET A 1 -7.13 -11.87 -6.22
N LYS A 2 -6.58 -12.59 -7.18
CA LYS A 2 -5.17 -13.01 -7.20
C LYS A 2 -4.31 -11.86 -7.74
N LEU A 3 -3.00 -11.87 -7.44
CA LEU A 3 -2.06 -10.86 -7.96
C LEU A 3 -2.04 -10.84 -9.50
N SER A 4 -2.09 -12.00 -10.14
CA SER A 4 -2.16 -12.13 -11.60
C SER A 4 -3.40 -11.50 -12.25
N GLU A 5 -4.40 -11.16 -11.46
CA GLU A 5 -5.66 -10.53 -11.90
C GLU A 5 -5.66 -9.01 -11.69
N ALA A 6 -4.52 -8.41 -11.27
CA ALA A 6 -4.42 -7.00 -10.91
C ALA A 6 -4.91 -6.04 -12.02
N ASN A 7 -4.74 -6.41 -13.29
CA ASN A 7 -5.22 -5.63 -14.42
C ASN A 7 -6.75 -5.42 -14.46
N GLN A 8 -7.55 -6.22 -13.75
CA GLN A 8 -8.99 -5.97 -13.59
C GLN A 8 -9.26 -4.64 -12.89
N LEU A 9 -8.31 -4.12 -12.09
CA LEU A 9 -8.40 -2.82 -11.45
C LEU A 9 -8.39 -1.65 -12.43
N LEU A 10 -7.93 -1.87 -13.66
CA LEU A 10 -7.90 -0.87 -14.73
C LEU A 10 -9.26 -0.72 -15.45
N GLU A 11 -10.20 -1.63 -15.23
CA GLU A 11 -11.56 -1.47 -15.73
C GLU A 11 -12.26 -0.30 -15.00
N ARG A 12 -13.28 0.30 -15.65
CA ARG A 12 -13.98 1.46 -15.12
C ARG A 12 -14.89 1.13 -13.95
N GLU A 13 -15.54 -0.02 -14.02
CA GLU A 13 -16.46 -0.51 -13.01
C GLU A 13 -15.70 -0.92 -11.74
N TYR A 14 -16.39 -0.80 -10.61
CA TYR A 14 -15.88 -1.36 -9.38
C TYR A 14 -16.01 -2.88 -9.37
N LEU A 15 -15.05 -3.52 -8.71
CA LEU A 15 -15.10 -4.96 -8.49
C LEU A 15 -16.12 -5.28 -7.39
N PRO A 16 -16.61 -6.53 -7.30
CA PRO A 16 -17.55 -6.93 -6.26
C PRO A 16 -17.06 -6.67 -4.84
N MET A 17 -15.72 -6.73 -4.62
CA MET A 17 -15.10 -6.38 -3.34
C MET A 17 -14.15 -5.20 -3.51
N GLU A 18 -14.56 -4.02 -3.03
CA GLU A 18 -13.75 -2.81 -2.97
C GLU A 18 -13.23 -2.50 -1.56
N SER A 19 -13.87 -3.05 -0.52
CA SER A 19 -13.43 -2.97 0.87
C SER A 19 -13.74 -4.29 1.57
N GLY A 20 -12.77 -4.78 2.34
CA GLY A 20 -12.85 -6.07 3.03
C GLY A 20 -11.64 -6.96 2.72
N TRP A 21 -11.77 -8.23 3.01
CA TRP A 21 -10.73 -9.21 2.75
C TRP A 21 -11.32 -10.57 2.38
N LEU A 22 -10.51 -11.39 1.72
CA LEU A 22 -10.85 -12.78 1.43
C LEU A 22 -9.60 -13.66 1.57
N ARG A 23 -9.84 -14.93 1.84
CA ARG A 23 -8.81 -15.97 1.85
C ARG A 23 -9.01 -16.89 0.67
N HIS A 24 -7.91 -17.17 -0.04
CA HIS A 24 -7.88 -18.14 -1.13
C HIS A 24 -7.78 -19.57 -0.58
N GLU A 25 -8.11 -20.56 -1.40
CA GLU A 25 -8.06 -21.97 -1.03
C GLU A 25 -6.67 -22.43 -0.58
N ASP A 26 -5.60 -21.84 -1.12
CA ASP A 26 -4.21 -22.13 -0.77
C ASP A 26 -3.72 -21.42 0.51
N GLY A 27 -4.60 -20.69 1.20
CA GLY A 27 -4.30 -19.98 2.44
C GLY A 27 -3.77 -18.56 2.27
N ARG A 28 -3.45 -18.11 1.04
CA ARG A 28 -3.11 -16.70 0.77
C ARG A 28 -4.31 -15.80 1.02
N ALA A 29 -4.06 -14.53 1.37
CA ALA A 29 -5.12 -13.58 1.60
C ALA A 29 -5.01 -12.35 0.69
N HIS A 30 -6.16 -11.78 0.36
CA HIS A 30 -6.27 -10.51 -0.34
C HIS A 30 -7.08 -9.52 0.49
N VAL A 31 -6.53 -8.33 0.67
CA VAL A 31 -7.18 -7.20 1.35
C VAL A 31 -7.45 -6.10 0.33
N ALA A 32 -8.63 -5.51 0.42
CA ALA A 32 -9.06 -4.36 -0.37
C ALA A 32 -9.52 -3.25 0.57
N ALA A 33 -9.09 -2.01 0.32
CA ALA A 33 -9.63 -0.83 0.96
C ALA A 33 -9.85 0.25 -0.09
N ARG A 34 -11.03 0.88 -0.07
CA ARG A 34 -11.38 1.99 -0.94
C ARG A 34 -11.60 3.24 -0.10
N THR A 35 -10.80 4.26 -0.34
CA THR A 35 -10.84 5.52 0.39
C THR A 35 -11.16 6.68 -0.54
N HIS A 36 -12.16 7.48 -0.19
CA HIS A 36 -12.45 8.76 -0.82
C HIS A 36 -11.67 9.84 -0.10
N MET A 37 -10.85 10.59 -0.83
CA MET A 37 -9.95 11.61 -0.27
C MET A 37 -10.30 12.97 -0.86
N MET A 38 -11.07 13.76 -0.11
CA MET A 38 -11.55 15.08 -0.55
C MET A 38 -10.38 16.07 -0.70
N GLY A 39 -10.35 16.81 -1.81
CA GLY A 39 -9.28 17.76 -2.11
C GLY A 39 -7.93 17.16 -2.51
N VAL A 40 -7.75 15.85 -2.39
CA VAL A 40 -6.53 15.14 -2.78
C VAL A 40 -6.56 14.81 -4.28
N LYS A 41 -5.42 14.91 -4.96
CA LYS A 41 -5.21 14.47 -6.34
C LYS A 41 -4.07 13.46 -6.41
N GLY A 42 -4.06 12.62 -7.45
CA GLY A 42 -3.04 11.58 -7.61
C GLY A 42 -1.61 12.13 -7.52
N LYS A 43 -1.34 13.32 -8.10
CA LYS A 43 -0.03 13.97 -7.99
C LYS A 43 0.41 14.27 -6.54
N MET A 44 -0.54 14.49 -5.63
CA MET A 44 -0.24 14.70 -4.22
C MET A 44 0.14 13.38 -3.53
N ILE A 45 -0.50 12.29 -3.93
CA ILE A 45 -0.15 10.94 -3.46
C ILE A 45 1.26 10.55 -3.92
N GLU A 46 1.57 10.72 -5.21
CA GLU A 46 2.93 10.48 -5.73
C GLU A 46 3.98 11.31 -4.96
N TRP A 47 3.69 12.60 -4.75
CA TRP A 47 4.56 13.48 -3.99
C TRP A 47 4.75 13.00 -2.55
N TRP A 48 3.69 12.55 -1.86
CA TRP A 48 3.75 12.07 -0.49
C TRP A 48 4.73 10.90 -0.33
N PHE A 49 4.67 9.91 -1.21
CA PHE A 49 5.58 8.76 -1.16
C PHE A 49 7.04 9.13 -1.42
N GLY A 50 7.31 10.19 -2.16
CA GLY A 50 8.65 10.76 -2.30
C GLY A 50 9.07 11.69 -1.16
N PHE A 51 8.11 12.19 -0.39
CA PHE A 51 8.32 13.14 0.71
C PHE A 51 8.49 12.46 2.07
N VAL A 52 7.75 11.38 2.36
CA VAL A 52 7.76 10.69 3.66
C VAL A 52 9.09 9.94 3.87
N HIS A 53 10.03 10.57 4.59
CA HIS A 53 11.38 10.03 4.77
C HIS A 53 11.91 10.07 6.22
N THR A 54 11.11 10.56 7.17
CA THR A 54 11.44 10.56 8.60
C THR A 54 10.41 9.83 9.41
N THR A 55 10.78 9.39 10.61
CA THR A 55 9.85 8.80 11.56
C THR A 55 8.70 9.76 11.93
N ASP A 56 8.98 11.07 12.03
CA ASP A 56 7.95 12.06 12.35
C ASP A 56 6.93 12.18 11.21
N HIS A 57 7.39 12.26 9.95
CA HIS A 57 6.49 12.25 8.79
C HIS A 57 5.64 10.97 8.77
N TYR A 58 6.24 9.83 9.08
CA TYR A 58 5.54 8.56 9.11
C TYR A 58 4.47 8.52 10.21
N LYS A 59 4.75 9.07 11.39
CA LYS A 59 3.78 9.21 12.49
C LYS A 59 2.65 10.18 12.19
N TRP A 60 2.86 11.21 11.37
CA TRP A 60 1.73 12.05 10.92
C TRP A 60 0.70 11.24 10.14
N TRP A 61 1.16 10.28 9.36
CA TRP A 61 0.29 9.43 8.55
C TRP A 61 -0.58 8.51 9.40
N HIS A 62 -0.02 7.89 10.46
CA HIS A 62 -0.79 7.07 11.40
C HIS A 62 -0.23 7.19 12.83
N PRO A 63 -0.66 8.18 13.63
CA PRO A 63 -0.05 8.47 14.93
C PRO A 63 -0.07 7.32 15.95
N ARG A 64 -1.08 6.43 15.89
CA ARG A 64 -1.21 5.28 16.78
C ARG A 64 -0.32 4.12 16.36
N ASP A 65 -0.34 3.79 15.07
CA ASP A 65 0.21 2.51 14.58
C ASP A 65 1.61 2.65 13.99
N HIS A 66 1.99 3.80 13.43
CA HIS A 66 3.31 4.02 12.87
C HIS A 66 4.33 4.39 13.95
N VAL A 67 5.41 3.61 14.06
CA VAL A 67 6.38 3.72 15.16
C VAL A 67 7.74 4.23 14.70
N PHE A 68 8.23 3.72 13.57
CA PHE A 68 9.57 4.00 13.06
C PHE A 68 9.60 3.95 11.55
N SER A 69 10.38 4.85 10.95
CA SER A 69 10.63 4.92 9.52
C SER A 69 12.11 5.19 9.25
N ASP A 70 12.67 4.42 8.33
CA ASP A 70 13.97 4.66 7.73
C ASP A 70 13.98 4.20 6.26
N TRP A 71 15.04 4.50 5.51
CA TRP A 71 15.14 4.17 4.10
C TRP A 71 16.49 3.56 3.75
N ILE A 72 16.48 2.56 2.88
CA ILE A 72 17.65 2.04 2.20
C ILE A 72 17.66 2.62 0.79
N GLY A 73 18.72 3.32 0.42
CA GLY A 73 18.83 4.06 -0.85
C GLY A 73 18.56 5.56 -0.70
N GLU A 74 18.04 6.20 -1.75
CA GLU A 74 17.76 7.63 -1.75
C GLU A 74 16.66 7.99 -0.75
N ARG A 75 16.82 9.14 -0.09
CA ARG A 75 15.91 9.62 0.94
C ARG A 75 15.59 11.09 0.73
N GLY A 76 14.32 11.45 0.75
CA GLY A 76 13.88 12.85 0.68
C GLY A 76 14.19 13.56 -0.64
N THR A 77 14.44 12.82 -1.71
CA THR A 77 14.78 13.35 -3.04
C THR A 77 13.54 13.53 -3.94
N GLY A 78 12.36 13.16 -3.46
CA GLY A 78 11.14 13.07 -4.25
C GLY A 78 11.02 11.77 -5.05
N LYS A 79 12.05 10.91 -5.02
CA LYS A 79 12.05 9.59 -5.65
C LYS A 79 11.83 8.51 -4.61
N TYR A 80 10.99 7.55 -4.90
CA TYR A 80 10.73 6.39 -4.03
C TYR A 80 10.82 5.06 -4.78
N VAL A 81 10.55 5.03 -6.08
CA VAL A 81 10.66 3.82 -6.92
C VAL A 81 12.11 3.35 -6.97
N GLY A 82 12.33 2.08 -6.64
CA GLY A 82 13.66 1.48 -6.46
C GLY A 82 14.19 1.56 -5.01
N GLY A 83 13.65 2.46 -4.19
CA GLY A 83 13.99 2.57 -2.76
C GLY A 83 13.29 1.51 -1.91
N THR A 84 13.82 1.31 -0.70
CA THR A 84 13.22 0.43 0.30
C THR A 84 12.95 1.21 1.58
N HIS A 85 11.68 1.33 1.92
CA HIS A 85 11.23 1.89 3.18
C HIS A 85 11.28 0.82 4.26
N ILE A 86 11.94 1.13 5.36
CA ILE A 86 11.95 0.34 6.59
C ILE A 86 10.88 0.91 7.50
N ALA A 87 9.81 0.16 7.71
CA ALA A 87 8.65 0.58 8.47
C ALA A 87 8.43 -0.33 9.68
N HIS A 88 8.28 0.27 10.88
CA HIS A 88 7.79 -0.47 12.03
C HIS A 88 6.41 0.05 12.39
N GLU A 89 5.43 -0.84 12.42
CA GLU A 89 4.03 -0.48 12.58
C GLU A 89 3.22 -1.57 13.27
N TYR A 90 2.14 -1.17 13.91
CA TYR A 90 1.07 -2.06 14.37
C TYR A 90 -0.04 -2.09 13.32
N PHE A 91 -0.88 -3.12 13.36
CA PHE A 91 -2.11 -3.14 12.57
C PHE A 91 -3.31 -2.98 13.49
N ALA A 92 -4.02 -1.85 13.34
CA ALA A 92 -5.23 -1.50 14.11
C ALA A 92 -5.05 -1.55 15.65
N GLY A 93 -3.87 -1.10 16.14
CA GLY A 93 -3.55 -1.13 17.58
C GLY A 93 -3.36 -2.54 18.14
N GLY A 94 -3.20 -3.55 17.30
CA GLY A 94 -2.92 -4.93 17.72
C GLY A 94 -1.59 -5.06 18.48
N PRO A 95 -1.34 -6.18 19.17
CA PRO A 95 -0.18 -6.33 20.05
C PRO A 95 1.14 -6.61 19.33
N THR A 96 1.10 -6.92 18.03
CA THR A 96 2.28 -7.32 17.26
C THR A 96 2.88 -6.13 16.52
N LEU A 97 4.13 -5.79 16.84
CA LEU A 97 4.92 -4.82 16.07
C LEU A 97 5.50 -5.51 14.83
N PHE A 98 5.03 -5.12 13.66
CA PHE A 98 5.57 -5.57 12.39
C PHE A 98 6.77 -4.71 12.01
N LYS A 99 7.92 -5.35 11.76
CA LYS A 99 9.14 -4.72 11.23
C LYS A 99 9.26 -5.10 9.77
N LEU A 100 8.94 -4.17 8.90
CA LEU A 100 8.78 -4.41 7.47
C LEU A 100 9.88 -3.75 6.66
N LYS A 101 10.26 -4.38 5.55
CA LYS A 101 10.90 -3.75 4.39
C LYS A 101 9.86 -3.66 3.27
N ILE A 102 9.69 -2.47 2.71
CA ILE A 102 8.72 -2.15 1.66
C ILE A 102 9.52 -1.61 0.47
N ASN A 103 9.76 -2.45 -0.54
CA ASN A 103 10.52 -2.07 -1.72
C ASN A 103 9.57 -1.59 -2.82
N PHE A 104 9.65 -0.31 -3.12
CA PHE A 104 8.85 0.34 -4.16
C PHE A 104 9.37 -0.02 -5.55
N ARG A 105 8.46 -0.37 -6.43
CA ARG A 105 8.73 -0.85 -7.77
C ARG A 105 7.88 -0.13 -8.82
N ASP A 106 8.24 -0.29 -10.09
CA ASP A 106 7.39 0.22 -11.17
C ASP A 106 6.05 -0.53 -11.18
N PRO A 107 4.91 0.18 -11.17
CA PRO A 107 3.59 -0.46 -11.29
C PRO A 107 3.44 -1.32 -12.54
N GLY A 108 4.23 -1.08 -13.57
CA GLY A 108 4.31 -1.91 -14.79
C GLY A 108 4.74 -3.36 -14.55
N ASP A 109 5.31 -3.67 -13.38
CA ASP A 109 5.63 -5.06 -13.00
C ASP A 109 4.35 -5.92 -12.85
N ILE A 110 3.19 -5.30 -12.58
CA ILE A 110 1.91 -6.00 -12.36
C ILE A 110 0.72 -5.42 -13.13
N LEU A 111 0.85 -4.22 -13.70
CA LEU A 111 -0.21 -3.52 -14.42
C LEU A 111 0.23 -3.16 -15.85
N ASP A 112 -0.71 -3.24 -16.78
CA ASP A 112 -0.52 -2.73 -18.13
C ASP A 112 -0.65 -1.20 -18.15
N LYS A 113 0.48 -0.50 -18.06
CA LYS A 113 0.55 0.97 -18.03
C LYS A 113 -0.01 1.63 -19.30
N SER A 114 -0.05 0.93 -20.44
CA SER A 114 -0.65 1.47 -21.66
C SER A 114 -2.15 1.74 -21.52
N LYS A 115 -2.81 1.14 -20.53
CA LYS A 115 -4.23 1.34 -20.20
C LYS A 115 -4.50 2.47 -19.21
N PHE A 116 -3.48 3.06 -18.59
CA PHE A 116 -3.65 4.03 -17.50
C PHE A 116 -4.48 5.24 -17.92
N GLU A 117 -4.20 5.81 -19.08
CA GLU A 117 -4.95 6.98 -19.60
C GLU A 117 -6.44 6.62 -19.78
N LYS A 118 -6.74 5.55 -20.49
CA LYS A 118 -8.13 5.07 -20.68
C LYS A 118 -8.82 4.75 -19.36
N ALA A 119 -8.09 4.15 -18.41
CA ALA A 119 -8.58 3.81 -17.08
C ALA A 119 -8.64 5.02 -16.13
N LYS A 120 -8.18 6.21 -16.57
CA LYS A 120 -8.08 7.45 -15.77
C LYS A 120 -7.28 7.27 -14.48
N ILE A 121 -6.18 6.52 -14.55
CA ILE A 121 -5.27 6.35 -13.42
C ILE A 121 -4.42 7.61 -13.28
N SER A 122 -4.53 8.30 -12.15
CA SER A 122 -3.79 9.51 -11.84
C SER A 122 -2.55 9.26 -10.98
N ALA A 123 -2.50 8.13 -10.25
CA ALA A 123 -1.32 7.65 -9.54
C ALA A 123 -1.39 6.13 -9.32
N ALA A 124 -0.24 5.48 -9.24
CA ALA A 124 -0.13 4.06 -8.94
C ALA A 124 1.14 3.79 -8.13
N ILE A 125 0.99 3.47 -6.86
CA ILE A 125 2.09 3.17 -5.95
C ILE A 125 2.13 1.67 -5.74
N TYR A 126 3.20 1.02 -6.18
CA TYR A 126 3.36 -0.42 -6.06
C TYR A 126 4.61 -0.77 -5.28
N ALA A 127 4.51 -1.76 -4.40
CA ALA A 127 5.63 -2.26 -3.62
C ALA A 127 5.54 -3.76 -3.34
N ARG A 128 6.70 -4.37 -3.11
CA ARG A 128 6.82 -5.69 -2.45
C ARG A 128 7.11 -5.48 -0.98
N THR A 129 6.53 -6.32 -0.13
CA THR A 129 6.69 -6.25 1.33
C THR A 129 7.29 -7.53 1.88
N GLY A 130 8.14 -7.40 2.89
CA GLY A 130 8.75 -8.53 3.58
C GLY A 130 9.20 -8.17 4.99
N PRO A 131 9.58 -9.16 5.84
CA PRO A 131 10.19 -8.88 7.12
C PRO A 131 11.56 -8.22 6.93
N GLN A 132 11.86 -7.23 7.76
CA GLN A 132 13.09 -6.42 7.65
C GLN A 132 14.37 -7.27 7.78
N ASP A 133 14.35 -8.28 8.64
CA ASP A 133 15.49 -9.09 9.08
C ASP A 133 15.72 -10.36 8.25
N ARG A 134 14.96 -10.59 7.18
CA ARG A 134 15.05 -11.79 6.36
C ARG A 134 15.11 -11.45 4.88
N ASP A 135 15.84 -12.27 4.12
CA ASP A 135 15.79 -12.22 2.66
C ASP A 135 14.57 -13.00 2.15
N LEU A 136 13.40 -12.43 2.41
CA LEU A 136 12.10 -13.01 2.07
C LEU A 136 11.14 -11.86 1.72
N TRP A 137 10.37 -12.04 0.65
CA TRP A 137 9.21 -11.25 0.34
C TRP A 137 7.96 -12.04 0.68
N VAL A 138 6.95 -11.40 1.25
CA VAL A 138 5.75 -12.08 1.75
C VAL A 138 4.46 -11.52 1.18
N GLY A 139 4.55 -10.43 0.43
CA GLY A 139 3.36 -9.82 -0.14
C GLY A 139 3.64 -8.67 -1.08
N HIS A 140 2.55 -8.13 -1.62
CA HIS A 140 2.52 -6.99 -2.51
C HIS A 140 1.49 -5.98 -2.04
N THR A 141 1.79 -4.71 -2.27
CA THR A 141 0.90 -3.57 -1.98
C THR A 141 0.73 -2.74 -3.24
N LEU A 142 -0.49 -2.34 -3.53
CA LEU A 142 -0.82 -1.42 -4.62
C LEU A 142 -1.82 -0.38 -4.10
N HIS A 143 -1.49 0.91 -4.29
CA HIS A 143 -2.45 2.01 -4.16
C HIS A 143 -2.71 2.58 -5.55
N LEU A 144 -3.89 2.36 -6.07
CA LEU A 144 -4.31 2.83 -7.39
C LEU A 144 -5.30 3.99 -7.24
N VAL A 145 -4.99 5.13 -7.84
CA VAL A 145 -5.71 6.39 -7.63
C VAL A 145 -6.38 6.84 -8.91
N ARG A 146 -7.62 7.29 -8.79
CA ARG A 146 -8.36 8.00 -9.83
C ARG A 146 -8.84 9.34 -9.29
N ASP A 147 -8.52 10.41 -10.00
CA ASP A 147 -9.02 11.73 -9.64
C ASP A 147 -10.52 11.84 -9.91
N THR A 148 -11.21 12.59 -9.05
CA THR A 148 -12.60 13.01 -9.20
C THR A 148 -12.70 14.53 -9.15
N PRO A 149 -13.83 15.15 -9.51
CA PRO A 149 -13.99 16.60 -9.36
C PRO A 149 -13.65 17.09 -7.94
N GLU A 150 -14.10 16.39 -6.90
CA GLU A 150 -13.98 16.78 -5.49
C GLU A 150 -12.66 16.36 -4.84
N GLY A 151 -11.93 15.41 -5.45
CA GLY A 151 -10.70 14.86 -4.85
C GLY A 151 -10.18 13.67 -5.63
N CYS A 152 -10.04 12.54 -4.96
CA CYS A 152 -9.71 11.27 -5.61
C CYS A 152 -10.35 10.06 -4.89
N VAL A 153 -10.37 8.94 -5.59
CA VAL A 153 -10.64 7.62 -5.03
C VAL A 153 -9.35 6.81 -5.07
N MET A 154 -8.89 6.36 -3.92
CA MET A 154 -7.78 5.41 -3.80
C MET A 154 -8.32 4.00 -3.58
N ARG A 155 -7.84 3.06 -4.37
CA ARG A 155 -8.13 1.62 -4.26
C ARG A 155 -6.86 0.91 -3.81
N SER A 156 -6.73 0.68 -2.52
CA SER A 156 -5.60 -0.05 -1.94
C SER A 156 -5.84 -1.55 -2.05
N ARG A 157 -4.81 -2.30 -2.41
CA ARG A 157 -4.82 -3.76 -2.52
C ARG A 157 -3.57 -4.34 -1.89
N PHE A 158 -3.77 -5.39 -1.11
CA PHE A 158 -2.68 -6.12 -0.48
C PHE A 158 -2.86 -7.61 -0.77
N TRP A 159 -1.81 -8.23 -1.27
CA TRP A 159 -1.74 -9.67 -1.50
C TRP A 159 -0.75 -10.25 -0.51
N LEU A 160 -1.25 -11.03 0.45
CA LEU A 160 -0.48 -11.63 1.53
C LEU A 160 -0.23 -13.12 1.25
N GLY A 161 0.99 -13.57 1.47
CA GLY A 161 1.40 -14.95 1.21
C GLY A 161 1.99 -15.16 -0.19
N GLU A 162 2.28 -14.09 -0.93
CA GLU A 162 3.05 -14.15 -2.17
C GLU A 162 4.54 -14.26 -1.84
N LEU A 163 4.95 -15.50 -1.45
CA LEU A 163 6.30 -15.76 -0.94
C LEU A 163 7.33 -15.84 -2.07
N ASP A 164 8.46 -15.13 -1.87
CA ASP A 164 9.64 -15.23 -2.75
C ASP A 164 10.93 -15.07 -1.91
N PRO A 165 11.80 -16.12 -1.81
CA PRO A 165 11.61 -17.43 -2.44
C PRO A 165 10.46 -18.24 -1.80
N LYS A 166 9.76 -19.00 -2.63
CA LYS A 166 8.68 -19.88 -2.15
C LYS A 166 9.26 -21.15 -1.53
N PRO A 167 8.95 -21.47 -0.25
CA PRO A 167 9.38 -22.72 0.37
C PRO A 167 8.83 -23.95 -0.36
N ALA A 168 9.67 -24.98 -0.53
CA ALA A 168 9.29 -26.21 -1.23
C ALA A 168 8.21 -27.01 -0.48
N ASP A 169 8.19 -26.90 0.86
CA ASP A 169 7.29 -27.61 1.77
C ASP A 169 6.12 -26.73 2.26
N LEU A 170 5.78 -25.68 1.50
CA LEU A 170 4.70 -24.79 1.84
C LEU A 170 3.34 -25.48 1.71
N THR A 171 2.66 -25.65 2.84
CA THR A 171 1.28 -26.14 2.90
C THR A 171 0.30 -25.00 3.20
N ARG A 172 -0.99 -25.26 2.98
CA ARG A 172 -2.06 -24.33 3.33
C ARG A 172 -2.04 -23.97 4.82
N GLU A 173 -1.83 -24.95 5.70
CA GLU A 173 -1.77 -24.77 7.14
C GLU A 173 -0.61 -23.87 7.54
N LYS A 174 0.59 -24.06 6.96
CA LYS A 174 1.75 -23.19 7.17
C LYS A 174 1.47 -21.77 6.68
N MET A 175 0.80 -21.60 5.54
CA MET A 175 0.41 -20.29 5.03
C MET A 175 -0.59 -19.62 5.96
N MET A 176 -1.61 -20.29 6.44
CA MET A 176 -2.58 -19.74 7.37
C MET A 176 -1.96 -19.37 8.72
N ALA A 177 -1.00 -20.15 9.21
CA ALA A 177 -0.25 -19.80 10.43
C ALA A 177 0.63 -18.56 10.25
N ALA A 178 1.23 -18.39 9.06
CA ALA A 178 2.05 -17.21 8.75
C ALA A 178 1.22 -15.94 8.48
N VAL A 179 0.00 -16.09 7.99
CA VAL A 179 -0.94 -15.01 7.65
C VAL A 179 -2.29 -15.28 8.33
N PRO A 180 -2.39 -15.20 9.68
CA PRO A 180 -3.63 -15.46 10.39
C PRO A 180 -4.69 -14.39 10.09
N ASP A 181 -5.96 -14.73 10.31
CA ASP A 181 -7.10 -13.85 9.97
C ASP A 181 -7.05 -12.53 10.75
N GLU A 182 -6.61 -12.54 12.00
CA GLU A 182 -6.45 -11.33 12.82
C GLU A 182 -5.46 -10.34 12.18
N ARG A 183 -4.38 -10.82 11.58
CA ARG A 183 -3.42 -9.99 10.84
C ARG A 183 -4.07 -9.40 9.59
N VAL A 184 -4.86 -10.18 8.87
CA VAL A 184 -5.54 -9.75 7.64
C VAL A 184 -6.61 -8.68 7.96
N MET A 185 -7.39 -8.91 9.01
CA MET A 185 -8.40 -7.95 9.51
C MET A 185 -7.74 -6.66 10.00
N GLY A 186 -6.67 -6.78 10.80
CA GLY A 186 -5.91 -5.65 11.30
C GLY A 186 -5.33 -4.80 10.18
N LEU A 187 -4.77 -5.43 9.13
CA LEU A 187 -4.27 -4.71 7.96
C LEU A 187 -5.38 -3.98 7.19
N HIS A 188 -6.56 -4.59 7.04
CA HIS A 188 -7.71 -3.94 6.39
C HIS A 188 -8.12 -2.66 7.14
N GLN A 189 -8.24 -2.75 8.46
CA GLN A 189 -8.60 -1.60 9.29
C GLN A 189 -7.50 -0.54 9.23
N HIS A 190 -6.23 -0.92 9.43
CA HIS A 190 -5.07 -0.03 9.37
C HIS A 190 -5.01 0.74 8.04
N ALA A 191 -5.10 0.05 6.91
CA ALA A 191 -5.06 0.67 5.58
C ALA A 191 -6.21 1.66 5.35
N SER A 192 -7.39 1.39 5.91
CA SER A 192 -8.55 2.28 5.81
C SER A 192 -8.35 3.54 6.66
N GLU A 193 -7.79 3.38 7.87
CA GLU A 193 -7.52 4.48 8.79
C GLU A 193 -6.38 5.38 8.26
N GLU A 194 -5.23 4.80 7.88
CA GLU A 194 -4.07 5.55 7.42
C GLU A 194 -4.37 6.42 6.19
N MET A 195 -5.10 5.89 5.20
CA MET A 195 -5.44 6.65 4.00
C MET A 195 -6.49 7.75 4.29
N SER A 196 -7.37 7.52 5.26
CA SER A 196 -8.32 8.53 5.72
C SER A 196 -7.60 9.68 6.45
N ILE A 197 -6.64 9.36 7.31
CA ILE A 197 -5.83 10.35 8.03
C ILE A 197 -4.99 11.15 7.02
N LEU A 198 -4.32 10.48 6.08
CA LEU A 198 -3.56 11.13 5.02
C LEU A 198 -4.42 12.13 4.23
N GLY A 199 -5.64 11.73 3.86
CA GLY A 199 -6.59 12.58 3.15
C GLY A 199 -6.94 13.86 3.90
N GLY A 200 -6.93 13.81 5.23
CA GLY A 200 -7.27 14.95 6.09
C GLY A 200 -6.23 16.08 6.09
N PHE A 201 -4.96 15.80 5.85
CA PHE A 201 -3.90 16.82 5.92
C PHE A 201 -3.11 17.03 4.62
N LEU A 202 -3.08 16.03 3.72
CA LEU A 202 -2.23 16.04 2.53
C LEU A 202 -2.45 17.26 1.62
N PRO A 203 -3.68 17.73 1.34
CA PRO A 203 -3.87 18.88 0.48
C PRO A 203 -3.21 20.17 1.02
N THR A 204 -3.27 20.34 2.33
CA THR A 204 -2.65 21.51 2.99
C THR A 204 -1.14 21.38 3.02
N LEU A 205 -0.61 20.21 3.40
CA LEU A 205 0.84 19.97 3.41
C LEU A 205 1.44 20.11 2.02
N TYR A 206 0.77 19.56 0.99
CA TYR A 206 1.24 19.67 -0.40
C TYR A 206 1.36 21.13 -0.85
N ARG A 207 0.34 21.98 -0.56
CA ARG A 207 0.38 23.42 -0.92
C ARG A 207 1.52 24.17 -0.22
N ILE A 208 1.80 23.84 1.04
CA ILE A 208 2.92 24.47 1.79
C ILE A 208 4.25 24.18 1.10
N HIS A 209 4.46 22.95 0.65
CA HIS A 209 5.71 22.52 0.02
C HIS A 209 5.78 22.76 -1.51
N ASN A 210 4.66 23.12 -2.14
CA ASN A 210 4.54 23.36 -3.58
C ASN A 210 3.67 24.60 -3.86
N PRO A 211 4.10 25.79 -3.44
CA PRO A 211 3.25 27.00 -3.48
C PRO A 211 2.85 27.44 -4.89
N GLU A 212 3.59 27.01 -5.92
CA GLU A 212 3.39 27.44 -7.33
C GLU A 212 2.83 26.32 -8.25
N LYS A 213 2.30 25.22 -7.69
CA LYS A 213 1.87 24.06 -8.50
C LYS A 213 0.40 23.73 -8.38
#